data_ff22523e0ac02eafd7aca30bcf06a768
#
_entry.id   ff22523e0ac02eafd7aca30bcf06a768
#
_cell.length_a   1.000
_cell.length_b   1.000
_cell.length_c   1.000
_cell.angle_alpha   90.00
_cell.angle_beta   90.00
_cell.angle_gamma   90.00
#
_symmetry.space_group_name_H-M   'P 1'
#
loop_
_entity.id
_entity.type
_entity.pdbx_description
1 polymer ?
#
loop_
_entity_poly.entity_id
_entity_poly.type
_entity_poly.pdbx_seq_one_letter_code
_entity_poly.pdbx_strand_id
1 'polypeptide(L)'
;MKKTLAIINDACAAHGPGYLAFSGGTDSTVLVDIVYRLTSHRPPLVYVDAQNDYPGTLAHVHAVANRYGATLHAIRAVKPLLRQWTRTGWPMLGKLRARQWMQRHRALGVKIDCSSCCAAMKTEPARQFARSLGLTLALTGQRGGEDDCLRGTRAWRDGTIAWNKAAELWTANPLDGWTATMINRYTRHHALPLHPARAKGAVTIGCIWCGGGAQYTASCYRILRQTAPELWRRFIVDLRGGEIILAVKHEAPLLLVRQAIDRLGGLAALADARPWVFDFLEIPPRHNYVR
;
A
#
# COMPACT_ATOMS: atom_id res chain seq x y z
N MET A 1 -12.28 16.27 14.69
CA MET A 1 -11.07 16.57 15.47
C MET A 1 -11.15 16.05 16.91
N LYS A 2 -12.15 16.44 17.74
CA LYS A 2 -12.22 15.98 19.16
C LYS A 2 -12.09 14.47 19.32
N LYS A 3 -12.84 13.67 18.54
CA LYS A 3 -12.77 12.19 18.55
C LYS A 3 -11.36 11.69 18.20
N THR A 4 -10.70 12.28 17.21
CA THR A 4 -9.34 11.92 16.79
C THR A 4 -8.33 12.10 17.91
N LEU A 5 -8.39 13.25 18.59
CA LEU A 5 -7.50 13.55 19.72
C LEU A 5 -7.77 12.63 20.92
N ALA A 6 -9.04 12.33 21.21
CA ALA A 6 -9.39 11.37 22.25
C ALA A 6 -8.77 10.00 21.97
N ILE A 7 -8.95 9.44 20.76
CA ILE A 7 -8.36 8.14 20.39
C ILE A 7 -6.83 8.15 20.56
N ILE A 8 -6.14 9.23 20.17
CA ILE A 8 -4.69 9.32 20.33
C ILE A 8 -4.30 9.27 21.82
N ASN A 9 -4.93 10.12 22.63
CA ASN A 9 -4.62 10.24 24.06
C ASN A 9 -4.94 8.93 24.81
N ASP A 10 -6.11 8.36 24.59
CA ASP A 10 -6.55 7.10 25.22
C ASP A 10 -5.60 5.95 24.85
N ALA A 11 -5.23 5.83 23.56
CA ALA A 11 -4.31 4.79 23.12
C ALA A 11 -2.93 4.94 23.74
N CYS A 12 -2.38 6.16 23.77
CA CYS A 12 -1.07 6.42 24.36
C CYS A 12 -1.06 6.20 25.87
N ALA A 13 -2.13 6.59 26.58
CA ALA A 13 -2.25 6.40 28.03
C ALA A 13 -2.40 4.92 28.40
N ALA A 14 -3.19 4.15 27.64
CA ALA A 14 -3.51 2.77 27.97
C ALA A 14 -2.46 1.74 27.52
N HIS A 15 -1.73 2.02 26.45
CA HIS A 15 -0.93 0.99 25.76
C HIS A 15 0.58 1.32 25.67
N GLY A 16 1.04 2.33 26.42
CA GLY A 16 2.47 2.59 26.61
C GLY A 16 3.19 3.19 25.42
N PRO A 17 4.52 3.02 25.34
CA PRO A 17 5.30 3.67 24.30
C PRO A 17 4.91 3.17 22.92
N GLY A 18 4.69 4.10 22.01
CA GLY A 18 4.23 3.80 20.66
C GLY A 18 5.05 4.46 19.58
N TYR A 19 4.73 4.11 18.34
CA TYR A 19 5.25 4.77 17.14
C TYR A 19 4.10 5.16 16.20
N LEU A 20 4.38 6.08 15.29
CA LEU A 20 3.47 6.41 14.20
C LEU A 20 3.91 5.69 12.93
N ALA A 21 3.06 4.80 12.41
CA ALA A 21 3.31 4.10 11.16
C ALA A 21 3.16 5.09 10.00
N PHE A 22 4.29 5.49 9.41
CA PHE A 22 4.34 6.54 8.41
C PHE A 22 4.72 5.98 7.03
N SER A 23 3.77 5.97 6.11
CA SER A 23 3.97 5.47 4.74
C SER A 23 4.34 6.57 3.73
N GLY A 24 4.37 7.84 4.14
CA GLY A 24 4.48 8.98 3.23
C GLY A 24 3.19 9.30 2.46
N GLY A 25 2.12 8.55 2.70
CA GLY A 25 0.79 8.79 2.12
C GLY A 25 0.08 9.98 2.76
N THR A 26 -0.92 10.53 2.06
CA THR A 26 -1.66 11.71 2.52
C THR A 26 -2.29 11.50 3.90
N ASP A 27 -2.93 10.35 4.12
CA ASP A 27 -3.60 10.04 5.39
C ASP A 27 -2.60 9.96 6.56
N SER A 28 -1.48 9.28 6.35
CA SER A 28 -0.43 9.19 7.37
C SER A 28 0.27 10.55 7.62
N THR A 29 0.39 11.41 6.59
CA THR A 29 0.91 12.78 6.74
C THR A 29 -0.05 13.65 7.56
N VAL A 30 -1.36 13.52 7.33
CA VAL A 30 -2.38 14.19 8.17
C VAL A 30 -2.29 13.72 9.61
N LEU A 31 -2.10 12.42 9.86
CA LEU A 31 -1.94 11.91 11.21
C LEU A 31 -0.67 12.45 11.89
N VAL A 32 0.45 12.52 11.17
CA VAL A 32 1.70 13.14 11.69
C VAL A 32 1.42 14.59 12.12
N ASP A 33 0.80 15.40 11.26
CA ASP A 33 0.47 16.80 11.59
C ASP A 33 -0.42 16.91 12.84
N ILE A 34 -1.47 16.09 12.93
CA ILE A 34 -2.36 16.11 14.07
C ILE A 34 -1.61 15.74 15.37
N VAL A 35 -0.84 14.67 15.36
CA VAL A 35 -0.11 14.22 16.55
C VAL A 35 0.92 15.27 16.98
N TYR A 36 1.75 15.74 16.08
CA TYR A 36 2.86 16.64 16.40
C TYR A 36 2.43 18.07 16.67
N ARG A 37 1.32 18.53 16.08
CA ARG A 37 0.85 19.91 16.25
C ARG A 37 -0.21 20.07 17.32
N LEU A 38 -1.06 19.07 17.53
CA LEU A 38 -2.25 19.20 18.38
C LEU A 38 -2.19 18.36 19.66
N THR A 39 -1.12 17.58 19.88
CA THR A 39 -0.92 16.83 21.13
C THR A 39 0.49 17.08 21.69
N SER A 40 0.72 16.64 22.93
CA SER A 40 2.07 16.61 23.53
C SER A 40 2.87 15.37 23.19
N HIS A 41 2.25 14.36 22.56
CA HIS A 41 2.91 13.12 22.20
C HIS A 41 3.93 13.32 21.08
N ARG A 42 5.08 12.66 21.19
CA ARG A 42 6.17 12.72 20.20
C ARG A 42 6.67 11.33 19.85
N PRO A 43 5.76 10.45 19.35
CA PRO A 43 6.16 9.10 18.96
C PRO A 43 7.09 9.15 17.74
N PRO A 44 8.12 8.28 17.67
CA PRO A 44 8.94 8.19 16.47
C PRO A 44 8.09 7.82 15.26
N LEU A 45 8.47 8.32 14.09
CA LEU A 45 7.89 7.89 12.82
C LEU A 45 8.61 6.62 12.36
N VAL A 46 7.85 5.61 11.96
CA VAL A 46 8.40 4.36 11.41
C VAL A 46 7.94 4.19 9.98
N TYR A 47 8.88 4.27 9.05
CA TYR A 47 8.70 3.98 7.64
C TYR A 47 9.31 2.63 7.30
N VAL A 48 8.56 1.77 6.62
CA VAL A 48 9.05 0.48 6.15
C VAL A 48 9.25 0.52 4.64
N ASP A 49 10.52 0.55 4.21
CA ASP A 49 10.89 0.36 2.80
C ASP A 49 10.60 -1.09 2.39
N ALA A 50 9.52 -1.26 1.67
CA ALA A 50 9.14 -2.55 1.09
C ALA A 50 9.90 -2.89 -0.20
N GLN A 51 10.91 -2.12 -0.60
CA GLN A 51 11.69 -2.26 -1.84
C GLN A 51 10.81 -2.13 -3.11
N ASN A 52 9.67 -1.48 -2.99
CA ASN A 52 8.68 -1.39 -4.06
C ASN A 52 7.88 -0.07 -3.98
N ASP A 53 8.51 0.98 -3.51
CA ASP A 53 7.88 2.28 -3.36
C ASP A 53 8.16 3.19 -4.57
N TYR A 54 7.32 4.20 -4.75
CA TYR A 54 7.56 5.20 -5.80
C TYR A 54 8.89 5.92 -5.61
N PRO A 55 9.57 6.30 -6.71
CA PRO A 55 10.74 7.15 -6.63
C PRO A 55 10.45 8.43 -5.84
N GLY A 56 11.36 8.79 -4.95
CA GLY A 56 11.22 9.96 -4.09
C GLY A 56 10.44 9.72 -2.79
N THR A 57 9.87 8.51 -2.55
CA THR A 57 9.15 8.22 -1.29
C THR A 57 10.04 8.43 -0.07
N LEU A 58 11.25 7.88 -0.06
CA LEU A 58 12.16 8.03 1.07
C LEU A 58 12.53 9.50 1.33
N ALA A 59 12.85 10.26 0.27
CA ALA A 59 13.13 11.69 0.39
C ALA A 59 11.94 12.48 0.94
N HIS A 60 10.73 12.16 0.48
CA HIS A 60 9.49 12.76 0.99
C HIS A 60 9.26 12.44 2.47
N VAL A 61 9.48 11.20 2.88
CA VAL A 61 9.35 10.75 4.27
C VAL A 61 10.32 11.51 5.18
N HIS A 62 11.59 11.67 4.76
CA HIS A 62 12.57 12.49 5.48
C HIS A 62 12.15 13.95 5.57
N ALA A 63 11.68 14.54 4.46
CA ALA A 63 11.25 15.94 4.44
C ALA A 63 10.08 16.21 5.40
N VAL A 64 9.11 15.28 5.47
CA VAL A 64 8.01 15.36 6.45
C VAL A 64 8.53 15.23 7.87
N ALA A 65 9.38 14.25 8.16
CA ALA A 65 9.95 14.08 9.49
C ALA A 65 10.69 15.35 9.96
N ASN A 66 11.53 15.91 9.10
CA ASN A 66 12.28 17.13 9.38
C ASN A 66 11.37 18.33 9.67
N ARG A 67 10.25 18.47 8.91
CA ARG A 67 9.28 19.55 9.12
C ARG A 67 8.72 19.57 10.55
N TYR A 68 8.56 18.41 11.17
CA TYR A 68 8.01 18.26 12.52
C TYR A 68 9.08 18.04 13.60
N GLY A 69 10.36 18.04 13.25
CA GLY A 69 11.44 17.64 14.17
C GLY A 69 11.27 16.22 14.71
N ALA A 70 10.66 15.34 13.91
CA ALA A 70 10.31 13.99 14.32
C ALA A 70 11.50 13.03 14.15
N THR A 71 11.74 12.16 15.14
CA THR A 71 12.64 11.04 14.98
C THR A 71 12.07 10.08 13.95
N LEU A 72 12.81 9.80 12.87
CA LEU A 72 12.41 8.88 11.81
C LEU A 72 13.28 7.63 11.82
N HIS A 73 12.62 6.48 11.86
CA HIS A 73 13.24 5.18 11.61
C HIS A 73 12.77 4.66 10.24
N ALA A 74 13.66 4.71 9.27
CA ALA A 74 13.47 4.11 7.96
C ALA A 74 14.03 2.69 7.99
N ILE A 75 13.17 1.69 8.10
CA ILE A 75 13.54 0.27 8.18
C ILE A 75 13.29 -0.40 6.84
N ARG A 76 14.20 -1.25 6.42
CA ARG A 76 14.08 -1.98 5.16
C ARG A 76 13.74 -3.44 5.40
N ALA A 77 12.82 -3.98 4.60
CA ALA A 77 12.53 -5.41 4.62
C ALA A 77 13.79 -6.22 4.29
N VAL A 78 14.12 -7.17 5.16
CA VAL A 78 15.34 -8.00 5.02
C VAL A 78 15.24 -8.94 3.81
N LYS A 79 14.04 -9.46 3.53
CA LYS A 79 13.82 -10.38 2.41
C LYS A 79 13.76 -9.60 1.09
N PRO A 80 14.52 -10.04 0.05
CA PRO A 80 14.39 -9.43 -1.27
C PRO A 80 12.96 -9.60 -1.83
N LEU A 81 12.37 -8.52 -2.32
CA LEU A 81 11.00 -8.51 -2.86
C LEU A 81 10.77 -9.57 -3.92
N LEU A 82 11.67 -9.68 -4.90
CA LEU A 82 11.52 -10.64 -5.99
C LEU A 82 11.60 -12.10 -5.50
N ARG A 83 12.43 -12.39 -4.50
CA ARG A 83 12.47 -13.70 -3.86
C ARG A 83 11.14 -14.03 -3.15
N GLN A 84 10.53 -13.02 -2.52
CA GLN A 84 9.20 -13.19 -1.92
C GLN A 84 8.16 -13.54 -3.00
N TRP A 85 8.15 -12.84 -4.13
CA TRP A 85 7.21 -13.11 -5.22
C TRP A 85 7.43 -14.47 -5.91
N THR A 86 8.67 -14.87 -6.08
CA THR A 86 8.98 -16.23 -6.58
C THR A 86 8.37 -17.29 -5.69
N ARG A 87 8.42 -17.09 -4.37
CA ARG A 87 7.88 -18.02 -3.39
C ARG A 87 6.35 -18.02 -3.35
N THR A 88 5.71 -16.84 -3.25
CA THR A 88 4.26 -16.73 -2.98
C THR A 88 3.43 -16.36 -4.20
N GLY A 89 4.03 -15.75 -5.20
CA GLY A 89 3.37 -15.19 -6.37
C GLY A 89 3.29 -13.66 -6.34
N TRP A 90 2.85 -13.09 -7.45
CA TRP A 90 2.67 -11.65 -7.58
C TRP A 90 1.55 -11.16 -6.65
N PRO A 91 1.77 -10.10 -5.86
CA PRO A 91 0.80 -9.64 -4.89
C PRO A 91 -0.39 -8.96 -5.59
N MET A 92 -1.55 -9.54 -5.43
CA MET A 92 -2.83 -8.92 -5.79
C MET A 92 -3.75 -8.97 -4.58
N LEU A 93 -4.27 -7.82 -4.16
CA LEU A 93 -5.26 -7.78 -3.08
C LEU A 93 -6.57 -8.40 -3.57
N GLY A 94 -6.87 -9.59 -3.07
CA GLY A 94 -8.16 -10.24 -3.29
C GLY A 94 -9.13 -9.92 -2.17
N LYS A 95 -10.42 -9.80 -2.51
CA LYS A 95 -11.52 -9.67 -1.58
C LYS A 95 -11.92 -11.02 -0.96
N LEU A 96 -13.07 -11.08 -0.30
CA LEU A 96 -13.67 -12.24 0.38
C LEU A 96 -13.64 -13.58 -0.39
N ARG A 97 -13.53 -13.56 -1.73
CA ARG A 97 -13.37 -14.72 -2.60
C ARG A 97 -11.92 -15.00 -3.03
N ALA A 98 -10.94 -14.40 -2.34
CA ALA A 98 -9.53 -14.46 -2.72
C ALA A 98 -8.99 -15.88 -2.90
N ARG A 99 -9.42 -16.84 -2.06
CA ARG A 99 -8.96 -18.24 -2.19
C ARG A 99 -9.42 -18.89 -3.48
N GLN A 100 -10.71 -18.78 -3.83
CA GLN A 100 -11.27 -19.35 -5.07
C GLN A 100 -10.66 -18.68 -6.29
N TRP A 101 -10.50 -17.35 -6.22
CA TRP A 101 -9.87 -16.59 -7.28
C TRP A 101 -8.40 -16.96 -7.47
N MET A 102 -7.61 -17.10 -6.38
CA MET A 102 -6.23 -17.58 -6.44
C MET A 102 -6.13 -19.01 -6.99
N GLN A 103 -7.03 -19.90 -6.58
CA GLN A 103 -7.06 -21.29 -7.07
C GLN A 103 -7.32 -21.33 -8.58
N ARG A 104 -8.32 -20.56 -9.06
CA ARG A 104 -8.64 -20.43 -10.48
C ARG A 104 -7.43 -19.94 -11.28
N HIS A 105 -6.77 -18.88 -10.83
CA HIS A 105 -5.60 -18.35 -11.53
C HIS A 105 -4.40 -19.28 -11.49
N ARG A 106 -4.22 -20.04 -10.39
CA ARG A 106 -3.20 -21.10 -10.34
C ARG A 106 -3.45 -22.20 -11.38
N ALA A 107 -4.69 -22.60 -11.58
CA ALA A 107 -5.06 -23.56 -12.64
C ALA A 107 -4.74 -23.00 -14.04
N LEU A 108 -4.76 -21.67 -14.22
CA LEU A 108 -4.33 -21.00 -15.44
C LEU A 108 -2.81 -20.77 -15.53
N GLY A 109 -2.03 -21.30 -14.58
CA GLY A 109 -0.58 -21.12 -14.52
C GLY A 109 -0.13 -19.77 -13.95
N VAL A 110 -1.05 -18.95 -13.43
CA VAL A 110 -0.74 -17.62 -12.85
C VAL A 110 -0.59 -17.74 -11.35
N LYS A 111 0.63 -17.55 -10.86
CA LYS A 111 0.90 -17.55 -9.42
C LYS A 111 0.69 -16.15 -8.84
N ILE A 112 -0.35 -16.00 -8.05
CA ILE A 112 -0.70 -14.75 -7.37
C ILE A 112 -0.88 -14.96 -5.87
N ASP A 113 -0.68 -13.90 -5.09
CA ASP A 113 -0.80 -13.87 -3.63
C ASP A 113 -1.62 -12.66 -3.17
N CYS A 114 -2.35 -12.81 -2.06
CA CYS A 114 -3.21 -11.74 -1.58
C CYS A 114 -2.68 -10.98 -0.34
N SER A 115 -1.85 -11.60 0.48
CA SER A 115 -1.48 -11.00 1.78
C SER A 115 -0.07 -11.30 2.26
N SER A 116 0.54 -12.40 1.82
CA SER A 116 1.85 -12.83 2.32
C SER A 116 2.96 -11.83 1.99
N CYS A 117 2.86 -11.13 0.86
CA CYS A 117 3.80 -10.08 0.50
C CYS A 117 3.76 -8.93 1.50
N CYS A 118 2.57 -8.40 1.83
CA CYS A 118 2.43 -7.33 2.82
C CYS A 118 2.92 -7.79 4.21
N ALA A 119 2.61 -9.01 4.60
CA ALA A 119 3.06 -9.57 5.86
C ALA A 119 4.59 -9.61 5.93
N ALA A 120 5.25 -10.14 4.87
CA ALA A 120 6.69 -10.29 4.84
C ALA A 120 7.47 -8.98 4.65
N MET A 121 6.92 -8.06 3.85
CA MET A 121 7.62 -6.85 3.42
C MET A 121 7.29 -5.61 4.26
N LYS A 122 6.21 -5.63 5.04
CA LYS A 122 5.79 -4.47 5.86
C LYS A 122 5.52 -4.85 7.31
N THR A 123 4.63 -5.81 7.57
CA THR A 123 4.20 -6.12 8.93
C THR A 123 5.32 -6.71 9.76
N GLU A 124 6.02 -7.69 9.24
CA GLU A 124 7.09 -8.38 9.97
C GLU A 124 8.28 -7.47 10.29
N PRO A 125 8.82 -6.67 9.35
CA PRO A 125 9.87 -5.71 9.69
C PRO A 125 9.44 -4.70 10.75
N ALA A 126 8.22 -4.16 10.66
CA ALA A 126 7.70 -3.23 11.66
C ALA A 126 7.54 -3.89 13.04
N ARG A 127 7.08 -5.14 13.09
CA ARG A 127 6.96 -5.92 14.32
C ARG A 127 8.31 -6.16 14.98
N GLN A 128 9.30 -6.61 14.22
CA GLN A 128 10.66 -6.85 14.73
C GLN A 128 11.27 -5.56 15.28
N PHE A 129 11.11 -4.46 14.55
CA PHE A 129 11.57 -3.16 15.00
C PHE A 129 10.87 -2.71 16.29
N ALA A 130 9.55 -2.79 16.35
CA ALA A 130 8.80 -2.42 17.55
C ALA A 130 9.24 -3.23 18.77
N ARG A 131 9.42 -4.55 18.60
CA ARG A 131 9.95 -5.43 19.66
C ARG A 131 11.34 -5.04 20.14
N SER A 132 12.25 -4.70 19.22
CA SER A 132 13.62 -4.32 19.58
C SER A 132 13.71 -3.06 20.43
N LEU A 133 12.69 -2.19 20.35
CA LEU A 133 12.59 -0.96 21.13
C LEU A 133 11.54 -1.02 22.26
N GLY A 134 10.92 -2.17 22.50
CA GLY A 134 9.87 -2.32 23.51
C GLY A 134 8.60 -1.49 23.21
N LEU A 135 8.35 -1.16 21.93
CA LEU A 135 7.15 -0.41 21.53
C LEU A 135 5.95 -1.35 21.49
N THR A 136 4.86 -0.92 22.10
CA THR A 136 3.63 -1.71 22.29
C THR A 136 2.42 -1.18 21.54
N LEU A 137 2.52 0.05 20.96
CA LEU A 137 1.44 0.73 20.26
C LEU A 137 1.89 1.23 18.88
N ALA A 138 1.04 1.04 17.86
CA ALA A 138 1.15 1.71 16.56
C ALA A 138 -0.02 2.65 16.33
N LEU A 139 0.24 3.93 16.12
CA LEU A 139 -0.74 4.87 15.58
C LEU A 139 -0.72 4.76 14.05
N THR A 140 -1.86 4.52 13.41
CA THR A 140 -1.95 4.37 11.96
C THR A 140 -2.93 5.33 11.32
N GLY A 141 -2.62 5.79 10.09
CA GLY A 141 -3.49 6.64 9.30
C GLY A 141 -4.60 5.89 8.57
N GLN A 142 -5.00 4.71 9.03
CA GLN A 142 -6.09 3.95 8.41
C GLN A 142 -7.44 4.60 8.69
N ARG A 143 -8.31 4.60 7.68
CA ARG A 143 -9.68 5.11 7.79
C ARG A 143 -10.68 3.95 7.70
N GLY A 144 -11.73 3.98 8.50
CA GLY A 144 -12.78 2.94 8.50
C GLY A 144 -13.57 2.87 7.18
N GLY A 145 -13.75 4.02 6.54
CA GLY A 145 -14.42 4.14 5.24
C GLY A 145 -13.52 3.96 4.02
N GLU A 146 -12.34 3.36 4.18
CA GLU A 146 -11.56 2.91 3.02
C GLU A 146 -12.29 1.74 2.38
N ASP A 147 -13.15 2.04 1.42
CA ASP A 147 -14.01 1.08 0.71
C ASP A 147 -13.26 -0.10 0.10
N ASP A 148 -11.97 -0.10 0.18
CA ASP A 148 -11.11 -0.83 -0.70
C ASP A 148 -10.15 -1.77 -0.05
N CYS A 149 -10.07 -1.75 1.24
CA CYS A 149 -9.04 -2.47 1.92
C CYS A 149 -9.62 -3.36 3.02
N LEU A 150 -9.13 -4.59 3.10
CA LEU A 150 -9.30 -5.44 4.28
C LEU A 150 -8.90 -4.72 5.59
N ARG A 151 -8.19 -3.60 5.48
CA ARG A 151 -7.77 -2.74 6.58
C ARG A 151 -8.93 -1.93 7.16
N GLY A 152 -9.72 -1.27 6.30
CA GLY A 152 -10.92 -0.55 6.74
C GLY A 152 -11.92 -1.46 7.42
N THR A 153 -12.11 -2.68 6.90
CA THR A 153 -12.98 -3.70 7.50
C THR A 153 -12.47 -4.17 8.86
N ARG A 154 -11.16 -4.16 9.10
CA ARG A 154 -10.59 -4.53 10.41
C ARG A 154 -10.83 -3.44 11.45
N ALA A 155 -10.54 -2.18 11.14
CA ALA A 155 -10.78 -1.06 12.04
C ALA A 155 -12.28 -0.96 12.41
N TRP A 156 -13.16 -1.21 11.45
CA TRP A 156 -14.61 -1.21 11.67
C TRP A 156 -15.09 -2.40 12.51
N ARG A 157 -14.48 -3.56 12.34
CA ARG A 157 -14.85 -4.79 13.08
C ARG A 157 -14.22 -4.85 14.47
N ASP A 158 -12.94 -4.48 14.58
CA ASP A 158 -12.13 -4.71 15.77
C ASP A 158 -12.03 -3.45 16.66
N GLY A 159 -12.62 -2.31 16.21
CA GLY A 159 -12.61 -1.03 16.91
C GLY A 159 -11.44 -0.11 16.54
N THR A 160 -11.52 1.13 16.99
CA THR A 160 -10.51 2.17 16.70
C THR A 160 -9.19 1.92 17.44
N ILE A 161 -9.21 1.20 18.56
CA ILE A 161 -8.04 0.73 19.31
C ILE A 161 -8.22 -0.77 19.50
N ALA A 162 -7.31 -1.58 18.96
CA ALA A 162 -7.43 -3.02 18.99
C ALA A 162 -6.06 -3.73 19.02
N TRP A 163 -6.02 -4.93 19.59
CA TRP A 163 -4.85 -5.80 19.52
C TRP A 163 -4.70 -6.40 18.12
N ASN A 164 -3.57 -6.13 17.49
CA ASN A 164 -3.25 -6.68 16.18
C ASN A 164 -2.39 -7.95 16.33
N LYS A 165 -3.01 -9.12 16.20
CA LYS A 165 -2.33 -10.42 16.31
C LYS A 165 -1.16 -10.59 15.34
N ALA A 166 -1.25 -10.04 14.13
CA ALA A 166 -0.19 -10.19 13.11
C ALA A 166 1.02 -9.33 13.41
N ALA A 167 0.82 -8.17 14.00
CA ALA A 167 1.88 -7.24 14.40
C ALA A 167 2.30 -7.44 15.86
N GLU A 168 1.50 -8.16 16.65
CA GLU A 168 1.71 -8.42 18.10
C GLU A 168 1.88 -7.13 18.91
N LEU A 169 1.02 -6.15 18.60
CA LEU A 169 0.97 -4.88 19.32
C LEU A 169 -0.42 -4.26 19.22
N TRP A 170 -0.69 -3.27 20.06
CA TRP A 170 -1.89 -2.46 19.96
C TRP A 170 -1.83 -1.56 18.72
N THR A 171 -2.94 -1.41 18.05
CA THR A 171 -3.07 -0.53 16.89
C THR A 171 -4.20 0.44 17.15
N ALA A 172 -3.93 1.72 17.01
CA ALA A 172 -4.95 2.76 17.06
C ALA A 172 -5.10 3.44 15.69
N ASN A 173 -6.35 3.69 15.31
CA ASN A 173 -6.72 4.29 14.03
C ASN A 173 -7.45 5.63 14.28
N PRO A 174 -6.73 6.73 14.61
CA PRO A 174 -7.37 7.99 14.97
C PRO A 174 -8.18 8.64 13.85
N LEU A 175 -7.90 8.27 12.59
CA LEU A 175 -8.61 8.77 11.41
C LEU A 175 -9.78 7.88 10.98
N ASP A 176 -10.21 6.91 11.79
CA ASP A 176 -11.26 5.93 11.45
C ASP A 176 -12.53 6.58 10.90
N GLY A 177 -13.01 7.66 11.51
CA GLY A 177 -14.20 8.39 11.06
C GLY A 177 -13.96 9.43 9.96
N TRP A 178 -12.76 9.50 9.37
CA TRP A 178 -12.45 10.50 8.34
C TRP A 178 -12.74 10.00 6.93
N THR A 179 -13.37 10.86 6.14
CA THR A 179 -13.57 10.61 4.71
C THR A 179 -12.37 11.11 3.89
N ALA A 180 -12.24 10.65 2.64
CA ALA A 180 -11.24 11.18 1.71
C ALA A 180 -11.37 12.71 1.50
N THR A 181 -12.60 13.23 1.51
CA THR A 181 -12.88 14.66 1.41
C THR A 181 -12.34 15.42 2.62
N MET A 182 -12.50 14.88 3.84
CA MET A 182 -11.95 15.48 5.06
C MET A 182 -10.42 15.50 5.02
N ILE A 183 -9.79 14.41 4.63
CA ILE A 183 -8.33 14.34 4.45
C ILE A 183 -7.85 15.40 3.45
N ASN A 184 -8.46 15.47 2.27
CA ASN A 184 -8.05 16.42 1.24
C ASN A 184 -8.27 17.88 1.67
N ARG A 185 -9.37 18.18 2.38
CA ARG A 185 -9.64 19.50 2.94
C ARG A 185 -8.60 19.87 3.98
N TYR A 186 -8.29 18.97 4.90
CA TYR A 186 -7.28 19.18 5.94
C TYR A 186 -5.90 19.42 5.34
N THR A 187 -5.49 18.57 4.40
CA THR A 187 -4.21 18.69 3.68
C THR A 187 -4.05 20.06 3.02
N ARG A 188 -5.08 20.52 2.31
CA ARG A 188 -5.05 21.85 1.66
C ARG A 188 -5.05 22.99 2.66
N HIS A 189 -5.90 22.92 3.69
CA HIS A 189 -6.03 23.97 4.71
C HIS A 189 -4.73 24.21 5.48
N HIS A 190 -4.00 23.12 5.77
CA HIS A 190 -2.73 23.17 6.51
C HIS A 190 -1.48 23.14 5.61
N ALA A 191 -1.65 23.27 4.31
CA ALA A 191 -0.56 23.22 3.33
C ALA A 191 0.42 22.06 3.59
N LEU A 192 -0.13 20.85 3.82
CA LEU A 192 0.69 19.69 4.10
C LEU A 192 1.44 19.24 2.86
N PRO A 193 2.68 18.76 3.00
CA PRO A 193 3.45 18.27 1.87
C PRO A 193 2.79 17.04 1.24
N LEU A 194 2.67 17.06 -0.07
CA LEU A 194 2.19 15.93 -0.86
C LEU A 194 3.36 15.18 -1.48
N HIS A 195 3.26 13.86 -1.50
CA HIS A 195 4.22 13.03 -2.21
C HIS A 195 4.25 13.40 -3.71
N PRO A 196 5.44 13.47 -4.37
CA PRO A 196 5.56 13.89 -5.77
C PRO A 196 4.68 13.13 -6.75
N ALA A 197 4.49 11.81 -6.56
CA ALA A 197 3.59 11.02 -7.38
C ALA A 197 2.11 11.44 -7.23
N ARG A 198 1.69 11.90 -6.04
CA ARG A 198 0.35 12.44 -5.80
C ARG A 198 0.13 13.73 -6.57
N ALA A 199 1.12 14.61 -6.59
CA ALA A 199 1.06 15.84 -7.38
C ALA A 199 0.92 15.56 -8.89
N LYS A 200 1.39 14.42 -9.36
CA LYS A 200 1.26 13.93 -10.75
C LYS A 200 0.00 13.07 -10.98
N GLY A 201 -0.92 13.03 -10.03
CA GLY A 201 -2.23 12.36 -10.19
C GLY A 201 -2.28 10.90 -9.69
N ALA A 202 -1.25 10.39 -9.03
CA ALA A 202 -1.34 9.05 -8.43
C ALA A 202 -2.42 9.04 -7.33
N VAL A 203 -3.35 8.10 -7.39
CA VAL A 203 -4.42 7.95 -6.40
C VAL A 203 -3.89 7.34 -5.10
N THR A 204 -2.86 6.51 -5.20
CA THR A 204 -2.16 5.92 -4.07
C THR A 204 -0.66 5.93 -4.34
N ILE A 205 0.13 5.98 -3.27
CA ILE A 205 1.59 5.85 -3.32
C ILE A 205 2.07 4.53 -2.72
N GLY A 206 1.18 3.54 -2.65
CA GLY A 206 1.55 2.19 -2.23
C GLY A 206 2.56 1.52 -3.18
N CYS A 207 2.85 0.26 -2.93
CA CYS A 207 3.82 -0.49 -3.74
C CYS A 207 3.55 -0.39 -5.24
N ILE A 208 4.53 0.10 -6.01
CA ILE A 208 4.37 0.45 -7.44
C ILE A 208 4.02 -0.72 -8.35
N TRP A 209 4.52 -1.92 -8.04
CA TRP A 209 4.28 -3.13 -8.82
C TRP A 209 3.21 -4.04 -8.19
N CYS A 210 2.46 -3.55 -7.22
CA CYS A 210 1.42 -4.31 -6.55
C CYS A 210 0.12 -4.30 -7.35
N GLY A 211 -0.44 -5.47 -7.61
CA GLY A 211 -1.75 -5.60 -8.25
C GLY A 211 -2.89 -5.00 -7.42
N GLY A 212 -2.71 -4.84 -6.09
CA GLY A 212 -3.62 -4.08 -5.26
C GLY A 212 -3.78 -2.63 -5.70
N GLY A 213 -2.69 -1.97 -6.11
CA GLY A 213 -2.73 -0.62 -6.68
C GLY A 213 -3.51 -0.57 -8.00
N ALA A 214 -3.39 -1.59 -8.85
CA ALA A 214 -4.12 -1.69 -10.10
C ALA A 214 -5.63 -1.84 -9.92
N GLN A 215 -6.06 -2.40 -8.79
CA GLN A 215 -7.49 -2.53 -8.47
C GLN A 215 -8.18 -1.19 -8.20
N TYR A 216 -7.42 -0.21 -7.71
CA TYR A 216 -7.97 1.09 -7.36
C TYR A 216 -8.12 2.00 -8.57
N THR A 217 -7.13 1.97 -9.44
CA THR A 217 -7.18 2.71 -10.69
C THR A 217 -6.10 2.20 -11.64
N ALA A 218 -6.42 2.04 -12.88
CA ALA A 218 -5.46 1.91 -13.97
C ALA A 218 -4.40 3.03 -13.96
N SER A 219 -4.66 4.11 -13.23
CA SER A 219 -3.79 5.27 -13.11
C SER A 219 -2.41 4.94 -12.51
N CYS A 220 -2.29 3.96 -11.60
CA CYS A 220 -1.00 3.67 -10.96
C CYS A 220 0.08 3.25 -11.96
N TYR A 221 -0.25 2.34 -12.89
CA TYR A 221 0.72 1.93 -13.93
C TYR A 221 0.93 3.02 -14.97
N ARG A 222 -0.11 3.77 -15.32
CA ARG A 222 0.01 4.93 -16.21
C ARG A 222 0.92 5.99 -15.60
N ILE A 223 0.71 6.37 -14.35
CA ILE A 223 1.54 7.32 -13.64
C ILE A 223 2.97 6.80 -13.48
N LEU A 224 3.16 5.52 -13.16
CA LEU A 224 4.49 4.92 -13.11
C LEU A 224 5.21 5.04 -14.47
N ARG A 225 4.52 4.73 -15.58
CA ARG A 225 5.08 4.88 -16.93
C ARG A 225 5.48 6.31 -17.26
N GLN A 226 4.67 7.28 -16.83
CA GLN A 226 4.96 8.71 -17.06
C GLN A 226 6.06 9.26 -16.16
N THR A 227 6.22 8.73 -14.96
CA THR A 227 7.13 9.29 -13.94
C THR A 227 8.42 8.52 -13.77
N ALA A 228 8.43 7.24 -14.10
CA ALA A 228 9.58 6.34 -14.02
C ALA A 228 9.44 5.22 -15.06
N PRO A 229 9.58 5.56 -16.36
CA PRO A 229 9.36 4.63 -17.48
C PRO A 229 10.28 3.40 -17.41
N GLU A 230 11.50 3.55 -16.91
CA GLU A 230 12.45 2.45 -16.71
C GLU A 230 11.94 1.44 -15.66
N LEU A 231 11.33 1.90 -14.57
CA LEU A 231 10.76 1.01 -13.56
C LEU A 231 9.48 0.33 -14.07
N TRP A 232 8.68 1.05 -14.85
CA TRP A 232 7.52 0.47 -15.52
C TRP A 232 7.96 -0.63 -16.49
N ARG A 233 8.96 -0.35 -17.35
CA ARG A 233 9.51 -1.31 -18.32
C ARG A 233 10.11 -2.53 -17.63
N ARG A 234 10.91 -2.31 -16.59
CA ARG A 234 11.47 -3.40 -15.77
C ARG A 234 10.38 -4.32 -15.24
N PHE A 235 9.26 -3.78 -14.74
CA PHE A 235 8.17 -4.61 -14.24
C PHE A 235 7.43 -5.32 -15.37
N ILE A 236 7.00 -4.58 -16.39
CA ILE A 236 6.18 -5.12 -17.48
C ILE A 236 6.94 -6.11 -18.34
N VAL A 237 8.18 -5.78 -18.72
CA VAL A 237 8.99 -6.57 -19.67
C VAL A 237 9.92 -7.52 -18.95
N ASP A 238 10.89 -7.00 -18.17
CA ASP A 238 12.00 -7.80 -17.65
C ASP A 238 11.53 -8.81 -16.59
N LEU A 239 10.61 -8.38 -15.72
CA LEU A 239 10.00 -9.25 -14.70
C LEU A 239 8.74 -9.98 -15.21
N ARG A 240 8.40 -9.82 -16.49
CA ARG A 240 7.26 -10.44 -17.16
C ARG A 240 5.91 -10.13 -16.49
N GLY A 241 5.82 -9.01 -15.77
CA GLY A 241 4.58 -8.56 -15.13
C GLY A 241 3.45 -8.33 -16.13
N GLY A 242 3.77 -7.91 -17.35
CA GLY A 242 2.81 -7.74 -18.44
C GLY A 242 2.06 -9.01 -18.80
N GLU A 243 2.72 -10.16 -18.81
CA GLU A 243 2.07 -11.46 -19.05
C GLU A 243 1.05 -11.80 -17.96
N ILE A 244 1.43 -11.56 -16.71
CA ILE A 244 0.56 -11.82 -15.56
C ILE A 244 -0.67 -10.90 -15.61
N ILE A 245 -0.46 -9.62 -15.92
CA ILE A 245 -1.54 -8.63 -16.08
C ILE A 245 -2.53 -9.09 -17.16
N LEU A 246 -2.03 -9.49 -18.33
CA LEU A 246 -2.87 -9.95 -19.43
C LEU A 246 -3.59 -11.27 -19.11
N ALA A 247 -2.89 -12.23 -18.49
CA ALA A 247 -3.49 -13.50 -18.10
C ALA A 247 -4.62 -13.31 -17.07
N VAL A 248 -4.42 -12.43 -16.10
CA VAL A 248 -5.44 -12.07 -15.10
C VAL A 248 -6.59 -11.32 -15.74
N LYS A 249 -6.31 -10.33 -16.60
CA LYS A 249 -7.32 -9.52 -17.28
C LYS A 249 -8.25 -10.37 -18.15
N HIS A 250 -7.69 -11.30 -18.91
CA HIS A 250 -8.45 -12.12 -19.85
C HIS A 250 -8.90 -13.46 -19.25
N GLU A 251 -8.59 -13.73 -17.99
CA GLU A 251 -8.79 -15.05 -17.35
C GLU A 251 -8.28 -16.20 -18.21
N ALA A 252 -7.13 -16.00 -18.87
CA ALA A 252 -6.55 -16.90 -19.84
C ALA A 252 -5.37 -17.68 -19.27
N PRO A 253 -5.13 -18.93 -19.74
CA PRO A 253 -3.92 -19.67 -19.41
C PRO A 253 -2.66 -18.87 -19.76
N LEU A 254 -1.72 -18.78 -18.83
CA LEU A 254 -0.49 -18.01 -19.01
C LEU A 254 0.30 -18.46 -20.24
N LEU A 255 0.28 -19.75 -20.54
CA LEU A 255 0.92 -20.31 -21.73
C LEU A 255 0.34 -19.72 -23.02
N LEU A 256 -0.99 -19.62 -23.12
CA LEU A 256 -1.65 -19.04 -24.31
C LEU A 256 -1.37 -17.55 -24.44
N VAL A 257 -1.30 -16.83 -23.31
CA VAL A 257 -0.92 -15.41 -23.30
C VAL A 257 0.51 -15.24 -23.81
N ARG A 258 1.45 -16.07 -23.37
CA ARG A 258 2.84 -16.07 -23.87
C ARG A 258 2.90 -16.31 -25.38
N GLN A 259 2.24 -17.35 -25.87
CA GLN A 259 2.19 -17.65 -27.30
C GLN A 259 1.58 -16.50 -28.12
N ALA A 260 0.56 -15.81 -27.59
CA ALA A 260 -0.01 -14.65 -28.25
C ALA A 260 0.95 -13.47 -28.28
N ILE A 261 1.67 -13.21 -27.19
CA ILE A 261 2.69 -12.17 -27.08
C ILE A 261 3.84 -12.45 -28.07
N ASP A 262 4.32 -13.70 -28.12
CA ASP A 262 5.41 -14.10 -29.02
C ASP A 262 5.05 -13.88 -30.51
N ARG A 263 3.78 -14.16 -30.89
CA ARG A 263 3.28 -13.85 -32.24
C ARG A 263 3.24 -12.36 -32.58
N LEU A 264 3.21 -11.49 -31.55
CA LEU A 264 3.26 -10.05 -31.69
C LEU A 264 4.68 -9.46 -31.61
N GLY A 265 5.70 -10.30 -31.71
CA GLY A 265 7.10 -9.89 -31.63
C GLY A 265 7.68 -9.82 -30.22
N GLY A 266 6.96 -10.40 -29.25
CA GLY A 266 7.40 -10.47 -27.86
C GLY A 266 6.88 -9.33 -26.97
N LEU A 267 7.14 -9.49 -25.69
CA LEU A 267 6.61 -8.57 -24.65
C LEU A 267 7.15 -7.16 -24.79
N ALA A 268 8.41 -7.00 -25.20
CA ALA A 268 9.03 -5.70 -25.42
C ALA A 268 8.38 -4.95 -26.59
N ALA A 269 8.20 -5.61 -27.74
CA ALA A 269 7.54 -5.02 -28.90
C ALA A 269 6.09 -4.63 -28.60
N LEU A 270 5.36 -5.48 -27.85
CA LEU A 270 4.01 -5.17 -27.42
C LEU A 270 3.98 -3.97 -26.47
N ALA A 271 4.91 -3.89 -25.52
CA ALA A 271 5.03 -2.79 -24.57
C ALA A 271 5.33 -1.45 -25.27
N ASP A 272 6.15 -1.47 -26.33
CA ASP A 272 6.49 -0.27 -27.10
C ASP A 272 5.33 0.15 -28.00
N ALA A 273 4.67 -0.79 -28.69
CA ALA A 273 3.60 -0.51 -29.62
C ALA A 273 2.25 -0.18 -28.94
N ARG A 274 1.95 -0.84 -27.80
CA ARG A 274 0.65 -0.74 -27.11
C ARG A 274 0.80 -0.72 -25.59
N PRO A 275 1.52 0.24 -25.02
CA PRO A 275 1.80 0.26 -23.58
C PRO A 275 0.52 0.35 -22.71
N TRP A 276 -0.56 0.94 -23.22
CA TRP A 276 -1.85 1.04 -22.50
C TRP A 276 -2.51 -0.31 -22.24
N VAL A 277 -2.17 -1.37 -22.97
CA VAL A 277 -2.71 -2.73 -22.72
C VAL A 277 -2.39 -3.20 -21.32
N PHE A 278 -1.27 -2.74 -20.75
CA PHE A 278 -0.82 -3.10 -19.41
C PHE A 278 -1.32 -2.13 -18.32
N ASP A 279 -1.93 -1.00 -18.72
CA ASP A 279 -2.40 0.02 -17.77
C ASP A 279 -3.76 -0.35 -17.17
N PHE A 280 -4.50 -1.26 -17.79
CA PHE A 280 -5.88 -1.59 -17.43
C PHE A 280 -6.01 -3.04 -16.99
N LEU A 281 -5.98 -3.26 -15.69
CA LEU A 281 -6.71 -4.36 -15.08
C LEU A 281 -8.14 -3.87 -14.83
N GLU A 282 -9.03 -4.04 -15.78
CA GLU A 282 -10.45 -3.86 -15.54
C GLU A 282 -10.93 -4.93 -14.58
N ILE A 283 -10.86 -4.61 -13.29
CA ILE A 283 -11.59 -5.33 -12.28
C ILE A 283 -12.95 -4.68 -12.22
N PRO A 284 -14.05 -5.44 -12.38
CA PRO A 284 -15.39 -4.89 -12.36
C PRO A 284 -15.59 -3.99 -11.14
N PRO A 285 -16.27 -2.85 -11.28
CA PRO A 285 -16.53 -1.97 -10.16
C PRO A 285 -17.25 -2.73 -9.04
N ARG A 286 -16.91 -2.42 -7.81
CA ARG A 286 -17.22 -3.18 -6.58
C ARG A 286 -18.68 -3.36 -6.25
N HIS A 287 -19.59 -2.63 -6.88
CA HIS A 287 -21.02 -2.67 -6.58
C HIS A 287 -21.65 -4.07 -6.70
N ASN A 288 -20.99 -5.03 -7.34
CA ASN A 288 -21.49 -6.40 -7.52
C ASN A 288 -20.98 -7.42 -6.49
N TYR A 289 -20.25 -7.01 -5.44
CA TYR A 289 -19.63 -7.94 -4.49
C TYR A 289 -20.18 -7.83 -3.05
N VAL A 290 -21.20 -7.01 -2.85
CA VAL A 290 -21.95 -6.94 -1.58
C VAL A 290 -23.29 -7.62 -1.82
N ARG A 291 -23.33 -8.92 -1.64
CA ARG A 291 -24.47 -9.72 -1.18
C ARG A 291 -23.95 -10.89 -0.39
#